data_b26c4f3c1300ec946918e542b7bfad87
#
_entry.id   b26c4f3c1300ec946918e542b7bfad87
#
_cell.length_a   1.000
_cell.length_b   1.000
_cell.length_c   1.000
_cell.angle_alpha   90.00
_cell.angle_beta   90.00
_cell.angle_gamma   90.00
#
_symmetry.space_group_name_H-M   'P 1'
#
loop_
_entity.id
_entity.type
_entity.pdbx_description
1 polymer ?
#
loop_
_entity_poly.entity_id
_entity_poly.type
_entity_poly.pdbx_seq_one_letter_code
_entity_poly.pdbx_strand_id
1 'polypeptide(L)'
;MALKVKANERLQKIGTYAGTYRYVMAPELYTSLSQAKVIREAALRSGVSQGVMQACWDAAGEVIKAWATEGHSVALPGLGTMRFGLRAKSVATVGEVSTGLITSRRIIFTPAVSLKDELASTSIIISCYDRDGNEVKRVTSKDAGDVEEDSEDEGQDSTGGSVAPPPAGGGD
;
A
#
# COMPACT_ATOMS: atom_id res chain seq x y z
N MET A 1 19.48 2.22 -9.24
CA MET A 1 18.45 1.57 -10.09
C MET A 1 17.37 2.60 -10.35
N ALA A 2 16.61 2.51 -11.44
CA ALA A 2 15.51 3.43 -11.73
C ALA A 2 14.20 2.65 -11.85
N LEU A 3 13.12 3.20 -11.32
CA LEU A 3 11.77 2.70 -11.54
C LEU A 3 11.34 3.04 -12.96
N LYS A 4 10.73 2.09 -13.65
CA LYS A 4 10.20 2.29 -15.00
C LYS A 4 8.71 2.54 -14.98
N VAL A 5 8.28 3.57 -15.68
CA VAL A 5 6.88 3.96 -15.84
C VAL A 5 6.56 4.03 -17.32
N LYS A 6 5.41 3.51 -17.71
CA LYS A 6 4.85 3.67 -19.06
C LYS A 6 3.72 4.69 -19.02
N ALA A 7 3.81 5.71 -19.89
CA ALA A 7 2.74 6.64 -20.16
C ALA A 7 2.11 6.28 -21.51
N ASN A 8 0.91 5.73 -21.50
CA ASN A 8 0.20 5.34 -22.72
C ASN A 8 -0.91 6.32 -23.05
N GLU A 9 -1.02 6.74 -24.32
CA GLU A 9 -2.12 7.54 -24.80
C GLU A 9 -3.41 6.72 -24.84
N ARG A 10 -4.40 7.09 -24.03
CA ARG A 10 -5.69 6.39 -23.92
C ARG A 10 -6.86 7.33 -24.00
N LEU A 11 -7.95 6.89 -24.67
CA LEU A 11 -9.21 7.61 -24.68
C LEU A 11 -9.88 7.50 -23.30
N GLN A 12 -10.13 8.65 -22.68
CA GLN A 12 -10.89 8.71 -21.42
C GLN A 12 -12.38 8.52 -21.73
N LYS A 13 -12.98 7.50 -21.11
CA LYS A 13 -14.40 7.15 -21.34
C LYS A 13 -15.34 7.76 -20.30
N ILE A 14 -14.83 8.18 -19.14
CA ILE A 14 -15.62 8.63 -17.99
C ILE A 14 -14.94 9.85 -17.34
N GLY A 15 -15.72 10.73 -16.72
CA GLY A 15 -15.24 11.89 -15.97
C GLY A 15 -15.13 13.16 -16.82
N THR A 16 -14.54 14.20 -16.24
CA THR A 16 -14.44 15.57 -16.82
C THR A 16 -13.77 15.61 -18.20
N TYR A 17 -12.96 14.62 -18.52
CA TYR A 17 -12.20 14.54 -19.77
C TYR A 17 -12.69 13.42 -20.69
N ALA A 18 -13.93 12.98 -20.53
CA ALA A 18 -14.53 11.97 -21.41
C ALA A 18 -14.47 12.41 -22.87
N GLY A 19 -14.11 11.51 -23.78
CA GLY A 19 -13.94 11.77 -25.20
C GLY A 19 -12.60 12.38 -25.63
N THR A 20 -11.69 12.65 -24.69
CA THR A 20 -10.34 13.15 -25.01
C THR A 20 -9.27 12.05 -24.82
N TYR A 21 -8.21 12.14 -25.64
CA TYR A 21 -7.02 11.29 -25.45
C TYR A 21 -6.10 11.93 -24.42
N ARG A 22 -5.61 11.10 -23.47
CA ARG A 22 -4.65 11.54 -22.45
C ARG A 22 -3.60 10.46 -22.19
N TYR A 23 -2.42 10.90 -21.80
CA TYR A 23 -1.38 9.98 -21.34
C TYR A 23 -1.68 9.52 -19.92
N VAL A 24 -1.88 8.21 -19.76
CA VAL A 24 -2.10 7.57 -18.46
C VAL A 24 -0.82 6.85 -18.09
N MET A 25 -0.26 7.23 -16.92
CA MET A 25 0.95 6.63 -16.38
C MET A 25 0.63 5.37 -15.58
N ALA A 26 1.45 4.35 -15.75
CA ALA A 26 1.39 3.12 -14.97
C ALA A 26 2.81 2.58 -14.74
N PRO A 27 3.10 2.02 -13.56
CA PRO A 27 4.39 1.41 -13.30
C PRO A 27 4.61 0.22 -14.24
N GLU A 28 5.82 0.10 -14.80
CA GLU A 28 6.24 -1.09 -15.52
C GLU A 28 6.84 -2.08 -14.53
N LEU A 29 6.01 -3.02 -14.08
CA LEU A 29 6.44 -4.03 -13.13
C LEU A 29 7.33 -5.07 -13.81
N TYR A 30 8.43 -5.40 -13.14
CA TYR A 30 9.27 -6.52 -13.52
C TYR A 30 8.60 -7.85 -13.17
N THR A 31 9.19 -8.96 -13.58
CA THR A 31 8.73 -10.30 -13.23
C THR A 31 8.65 -10.46 -11.71
N SER A 32 7.56 -11.05 -11.22
CA SER A 32 7.40 -11.34 -9.79
C SER A 32 8.53 -12.29 -9.32
N LEU A 33 9.11 -11.96 -8.17
CA LEU A 33 10.13 -12.80 -7.55
C LEU A 33 9.44 -13.82 -6.64
N SER A 34 9.85 -15.09 -6.77
CA SER A 34 9.34 -16.16 -5.91
C SER A 34 9.94 -16.06 -4.48
N GLN A 35 9.22 -16.58 -3.50
CA GLN A 35 9.71 -16.73 -2.12
C GLN A 35 11.07 -17.44 -2.08
N ALA A 36 11.23 -18.52 -2.84
CA ALA A 36 12.49 -19.28 -2.91
C ALA A 36 13.67 -18.40 -3.36
N LYS A 37 13.45 -17.47 -4.29
CA LYS A 37 14.49 -16.52 -4.73
C LYS A 37 14.85 -15.54 -3.62
N VAL A 38 13.87 -15.00 -2.91
CA VAL A 38 14.09 -14.09 -1.77
C VAL A 38 14.88 -14.79 -0.67
N ILE A 39 14.49 -16.02 -0.31
CA ILE A 39 15.17 -16.81 0.71
C ILE A 39 16.63 -17.10 0.33
N ARG A 40 16.89 -17.47 -0.92
CA ARG A 40 18.24 -17.71 -1.40
C ARG A 40 19.13 -16.47 -1.29
N GLU A 41 18.61 -15.30 -1.71
CA GLU A 41 19.34 -14.04 -1.60
C GLU A 41 19.57 -13.63 -0.14
N ALA A 42 18.58 -13.85 0.73
CA ALA A 42 18.70 -13.58 2.15
C ALA A 42 19.75 -14.49 2.81
N ALA A 43 19.78 -15.77 2.46
CA ALA A 43 20.77 -16.73 2.92
C ALA A 43 22.20 -16.32 2.50
N LEU A 44 22.38 -15.90 1.25
CA LEU A 44 23.68 -15.42 0.76
C LEU A 44 24.16 -14.18 1.52
N ARG A 45 23.26 -13.22 1.80
CA ARG A 45 23.61 -11.97 2.51
C ARG A 45 23.89 -12.18 3.99
N SER A 46 23.18 -13.11 4.63
CA SER A 46 23.32 -13.40 6.06
C SER A 46 24.43 -14.42 6.39
N GLY A 47 24.92 -15.14 5.38
CA GLY A 47 25.91 -16.21 5.57
C GLY A 47 25.37 -17.50 6.20
N VAL A 48 24.06 -17.63 6.40
CA VAL A 48 23.42 -18.86 6.89
C VAL A 48 23.02 -19.79 5.75
N SER A 49 22.86 -21.10 6.04
CA SER A 49 22.41 -22.04 5.02
C SER A 49 20.98 -21.72 4.54
N GLN A 50 20.67 -22.00 3.28
CA GLN A 50 19.35 -21.78 2.72
C GLN A 50 18.25 -22.52 3.49
N GLY A 51 18.52 -23.74 4.00
CA GLY A 51 17.56 -24.51 4.79
C GLY A 51 17.21 -23.83 6.13
N VAL A 52 18.20 -23.28 6.82
CA VAL A 52 17.99 -22.51 8.05
C VAL A 52 17.20 -21.24 7.74
N MET A 53 17.54 -20.50 6.68
CA MET A 53 16.81 -19.30 6.26
C MET A 53 15.37 -19.61 5.92
N GLN A 54 15.11 -20.72 5.22
CA GLN A 54 13.75 -21.19 4.91
C GLN A 54 12.95 -21.44 6.19
N ALA A 55 13.50 -22.19 7.14
CA ALA A 55 12.81 -22.49 8.39
C ALA A 55 12.50 -21.24 9.21
N CYS A 56 13.43 -20.30 9.31
CA CYS A 56 13.19 -19.00 9.96
C CYS A 56 12.10 -18.18 9.27
N TRP A 57 12.11 -18.14 7.93
CA TRP A 57 11.13 -17.41 7.14
C TRP A 57 9.73 -17.97 7.32
N ASP A 58 9.59 -19.30 7.26
CA ASP A 58 8.30 -19.97 7.41
C ASP A 58 7.75 -19.78 8.82
N ALA A 59 8.57 -19.97 9.87
CA ALA A 59 8.18 -19.74 11.25
C ALA A 59 7.76 -18.28 11.49
N ALA A 60 8.49 -17.30 10.96
CA ALA A 60 8.11 -15.89 11.05
C ALA A 60 6.77 -15.61 10.36
N GLY A 61 6.57 -16.18 9.17
CA GLY A 61 5.33 -16.06 8.42
C GLY A 61 4.11 -16.62 9.18
N GLU A 62 4.26 -17.77 9.83
CA GLU A 62 3.20 -18.37 10.66
C GLU A 62 2.83 -17.48 11.84
N VAL A 63 3.82 -16.96 12.58
CA VAL A 63 3.60 -16.07 13.73
C VAL A 63 2.93 -14.77 13.29
N ILE A 64 3.42 -14.14 12.22
CA ILE A 64 2.85 -12.92 11.66
C ILE A 64 1.38 -13.13 11.27
N LYS A 65 1.08 -14.24 10.60
CA LYS A 65 -0.27 -14.62 10.21
C LYS A 65 -1.18 -14.80 11.42
N ALA A 66 -0.74 -15.54 12.43
CA ALA A 66 -1.52 -15.79 13.64
C ALA A 66 -1.87 -14.48 14.36
N TRP A 67 -0.88 -13.64 14.64
CA TRP A 67 -1.11 -12.38 15.35
C TRP A 67 -1.94 -11.38 14.54
N ALA A 68 -1.74 -11.30 13.23
CA ALA A 68 -2.57 -10.43 12.39
C ALA A 68 -4.04 -10.86 12.37
N THR A 69 -4.32 -12.17 12.43
CA THR A 69 -5.70 -12.70 12.48
C THR A 69 -6.34 -12.57 13.87
N GLU A 70 -5.54 -12.49 14.93
CA GLU A 70 -5.98 -12.17 16.29
C GLU A 70 -6.30 -10.68 16.50
N GLY A 71 -6.00 -9.83 15.50
CA GLY A 71 -6.29 -8.40 15.53
C GLY A 71 -5.11 -7.53 15.99
N HIS A 72 -3.92 -8.10 16.13
CA HIS A 72 -2.73 -7.34 16.46
C HIS A 72 -2.18 -6.56 15.25
N SER A 73 -1.56 -5.42 15.52
CA SER A 73 -0.71 -4.72 14.56
C SER A 73 0.69 -5.32 14.64
N VAL A 74 1.17 -5.89 13.53
CA VAL A 74 2.44 -6.61 13.49
C VAL A 74 3.46 -5.77 12.71
N ALA A 75 4.59 -5.46 13.35
CA ALA A 75 5.72 -4.79 12.71
C ALA A 75 6.48 -5.76 11.79
N LEU A 76 6.73 -5.33 10.55
CA LEU A 76 7.56 -6.02 9.56
C LEU A 76 8.88 -5.25 9.44
N PRO A 77 10.00 -5.81 9.92
CA PRO A 77 11.28 -5.09 9.98
C PRO A 77 11.70 -4.52 8.62
N GLY A 78 11.97 -3.21 8.56
CA GLY A 78 12.39 -2.51 7.35
C GLY A 78 11.28 -2.26 6.31
N LEU A 79 10.08 -2.80 6.52
CA LEU A 79 8.97 -2.67 5.58
C LEU A 79 7.87 -1.76 6.11
N GLY A 80 7.42 -1.96 7.34
CA GLY A 80 6.31 -1.21 7.92
C GLY A 80 5.50 -2.02 8.90
N THR A 81 4.20 -1.75 9.00
CA THR A 81 3.28 -2.47 9.88
C THR A 81 2.11 -3.05 9.10
N MET A 82 1.64 -4.21 9.54
CA MET A 82 0.48 -4.90 9.00
C MET A 82 -0.58 -5.04 10.09
N ARG A 83 -1.82 -4.69 9.79
CA ARG A 83 -2.94 -4.81 10.73
C ARG A 83 -4.20 -5.30 10.06
N PHE A 84 -5.11 -5.86 10.86
CA PHE A 84 -6.46 -6.19 10.42
C PHE A 84 -7.27 -4.90 10.20
N GLY A 85 -8.10 -4.92 9.18
CA GLY A 85 -9.08 -3.88 8.91
C GLY A 85 -10.38 -4.47 8.40
N LEU A 86 -11.47 -3.76 8.62
CA LEU A 86 -12.78 -4.16 8.13
C LEU A 86 -13.50 -2.96 7.49
N ARG A 87 -14.48 -3.28 6.66
CA ARG A 87 -15.47 -2.32 6.18
C ARG A 87 -16.85 -2.83 6.60
N ALA A 88 -17.64 -1.97 7.20
CA ALA A 88 -18.97 -2.30 7.68
C ALA A 88 -19.96 -1.19 7.31
N LYS A 89 -21.25 -1.54 7.28
CA LYS A 89 -22.36 -0.57 7.19
C LYS A 89 -22.59 0.03 8.58
N SER A 90 -22.86 1.34 8.66
CA SER A 90 -23.30 2.00 9.88
C SER A 90 -24.81 1.81 10.09
N VAL A 91 -25.23 1.75 11.35
CA VAL A 91 -26.63 1.66 11.77
C VAL A 91 -26.91 2.69 12.88
N ALA A 92 -28.18 3.06 13.04
CA ALA A 92 -28.59 4.12 13.96
C ALA A 92 -28.69 3.65 15.42
N THR A 93 -29.01 2.40 15.64
CA THR A 93 -29.28 1.86 16.98
C THR A 93 -28.40 0.65 17.29
N VAL A 94 -28.06 0.50 18.56
CA VAL A 94 -27.25 -0.62 19.07
C VAL A 94 -27.91 -1.98 18.76
N GLY A 95 -29.27 -2.06 18.79
CA GLY A 95 -30.00 -3.30 18.53
C GLY A 95 -29.86 -3.83 17.10
N GLU A 96 -29.47 -2.98 16.16
CA GLU A 96 -29.24 -3.34 14.75
C GLU A 96 -27.81 -3.85 14.49
N VAL A 97 -26.91 -3.72 15.47
CA VAL A 97 -25.50 -4.13 15.30
C VAL A 97 -25.42 -5.65 15.19
N SER A 98 -24.89 -6.12 14.08
CA SER A 98 -24.67 -7.54 13.83
C SER A 98 -23.42 -7.79 12.99
N THR A 99 -22.88 -8.99 13.04
CA THR A 99 -21.74 -9.40 12.21
C THR A 99 -22.04 -9.35 10.71
N GLY A 100 -23.32 -9.41 10.32
CA GLY A 100 -23.78 -9.28 8.93
C GLY A 100 -23.59 -7.90 8.33
N LEU A 101 -23.33 -6.88 9.14
CA LEU A 101 -23.00 -5.54 8.68
C LEU A 101 -21.58 -5.45 8.12
N ILE A 102 -20.70 -6.39 8.44
CA ILE A 102 -19.34 -6.44 7.95
C ILE A 102 -19.34 -6.84 6.47
N THR A 103 -19.09 -5.90 5.59
CA THR A 103 -19.10 -6.11 4.14
C THR A 103 -17.79 -6.68 3.60
N SER A 104 -16.65 -6.38 4.23
CA SER A 104 -15.36 -6.95 3.84
C SER A 104 -14.37 -6.96 5.01
N ARG A 105 -13.47 -7.93 4.98
CA ARG A 105 -12.30 -8.03 5.86
C ARG A 105 -11.06 -7.88 5.01
N ARG A 106 -10.07 -7.12 5.47
CA ARG A 106 -8.85 -6.84 4.71
C ARG A 106 -7.65 -6.73 5.64
N ILE A 107 -6.47 -6.91 5.08
CA ILE A 107 -5.22 -6.54 5.74
C ILE A 107 -4.81 -5.17 5.22
N ILE A 108 -4.46 -4.28 6.13
CA ILE A 108 -3.93 -2.95 5.83
C ILE A 108 -2.44 -3.01 6.10
N PHE A 109 -1.66 -2.62 5.11
CA PHE A 109 -0.22 -2.46 5.23
C PHE A 109 0.12 -0.96 5.25
N THR A 110 0.86 -0.54 6.26
CA THR A 110 1.36 0.82 6.40
C THR A 110 2.88 0.79 6.24
N PRO A 111 3.43 1.33 5.15
CA PRO A 111 4.87 1.29 4.90
C PRO A 111 5.65 2.13 5.94
N ALA A 112 6.87 1.71 6.25
CA ALA A 112 7.79 2.46 7.10
C ALA A 112 8.23 3.77 6.42
N VAL A 113 8.52 4.80 7.21
CA VAL A 113 9.02 6.09 6.69
C VAL A 113 10.28 5.89 5.86
N SER A 114 11.24 5.08 6.33
CA SER A 114 12.47 4.77 5.60
C SER A 114 12.21 4.17 4.21
N LEU A 115 11.17 3.33 4.07
CA LEU A 115 10.79 2.77 2.78
C LEU A 115 10.17 3.83 1.84
N LYS A 116 9.37 4.74 2.40
CA LYS A 116 8.82 5.88 1.65
C LYS A 116 9.93 6.81 1.14
N ASP A 117 10.87 7.16 2.02
CA ASP A 117 12.02 8.01 1.69
C ASP A 117 12.91 7.38 0.59
N GLU A 118 13.13 6.05 0.67
CA GLU A 118 13.87 5.32 -0.35
C GLU A 118 13.14 5.36 -1.71
N LEU A 119 11.82 5.19 -1.71
CA LEU A 119 11.00 5.30 -2.92
C LEU A 119 11.03 6.72 -3.50
N ALA A 120 10.91 7.75 -2.66
CA ALA A 120 10.95 9.15 -3.07
C ALA A 120 12.31 9.53 -3.69
N SER A 121 13.41 8.99 -3.14
CA SER A 121 14.77 9.23 -3.65
C SER A 121 15.13 8.37 -4.88
N THR A 122 14.33 7.36 -5.21
CA THR A 122 14.59 6.46 -6.33
C THR A 122 14.30 7.17 -7.66
N SER A 123 15.27 7.17 -8.58
CA SER A 123 15.11 7.77 -9.90
C SER A 123 14.02 7.06 -10.73
N ILE A 124 13.30 7.84 -11.54
CA ILE A 124 12.21 7.33 -12.40
C ILE A 124 12.58 7.56 -13.86
N ILE A 125 12.24 6.61 -14.72
CA ILE A 125 12.31 6.69 -16.17
C ILE A 125 10.92 6.48 -16.72
N ILE A 126 10.38 7.45 -17.47
CA ILE A 126 9.05 7.38 -18.08
C ILE A 126 9.21 7.22 -19.59
N SER A 127 8.71 6.12 -20.15
CA SER A 127 8.58 5.93 -21.60
C SER A 127 7.14 6.25 -22.03
N CYS A 128 6.97 7.21 -22.93
CA CYS A 128 5.68 7.63 -23.45
C CYS A 128 5.39 6.93 -24.78
N TYR A 129 4.24 6.30 -24.87
CA TYR A 129 3.78 5.56 -26.05
C TYR A 129 2.51 6.20 -26.61
N ASP A 130 2.46 6.37 -27.93
CA ASP A 130 1.26 6.78 -28.65
C ASP A 130 0.21 5.65 -28.68
N ARG A 131 -0.93 5.92 -29.34
CA ARG A 131 -2.02 4.93 -29.51
C ARG A 131 -1.63 3.72 -30.35
N ASP A 132 -0.60 3.86 -31.20
CA ASP A 132 -0.10 2.82 -32.10
C ASP A 132 0.99 1.98 -31.43
N GLY A 133 1.39 2.35 -30.18
CA GLY A 133 2.39 1.64 -29.39
C GLY A 133 3.83 2.05 -29.67
N ASN A 134 4.06 3.14 -30.41
CA ASN A 134 5.41 3.65 -30.67
C ASN A 134 5.87 4.51 -29.50
N GLU A 135 7.15 4.37 -29.10
CA GLU A 135 7.76 5.23 -28.09
C GLU A 135 8.02 6.64 -28.71
N VAL A 136 7.25 7.64 -28.25
CA VAL A 136 7.32 9.01 -28.77
C VAL A 136 8.19 9.93 -27.91
N LYS A 137 8.39 9.60 -26.63
CA LYS A 137 9.22 10.39 -25.71
C LYS A 137 9.72 9.53 -24.56
N ARG A 138 10.92 9.88 -24.07
CA ARG A 138 11.47 9.33 -22.82
C ARG A 138 11.85 10.49 -21.91
N VAL A 139 11.39 10.42 -20.64
CA VAL A 139 11.67 11.41 -19.59
C VAL A 139 12.42 10.71 -18.46
N THR A 140 13.42 11.39 -17.90
CA THR A 140 14.19 10.87 -16.77
C THR A 140 14.12 11.85 -15.59
N SER A 141 14.44 11.43 -14.38
CA SER A 141 14.45 12.29 -13.18
C SER A 141 15.38 13.53 -13.30
N LYS A 142 16.19 13.62 -14.36
CA LYS A 142 17.01 14.79 -14.68
C LYS A 142 16.25 15.85 -15.50
N ASP A 143 15.12 15.46 -16.07
CA ASP A 143 14.29 16.33 -16.93
C ASP A 143 13.20 16.96 -16.05
N ALA A 144 13.58 17.96 -15.29
CA ALA A 144 12.80 18.83 -14.43
C ALA A 144 11.30 18.49 -14.20
N GLY A 145 10.95 18.17 -13.01
CA GLY A 145 9.60 17.98 -12.49
C GLY A 145 9.72 17.39 -11.08
N ASP A 146 9.44 18.18 -10.07
CA ASP A 146 9.33 17.66 -8.70
C ASP A 146 8.22 16.61 -8.66
N VAL A 147 8.53 15.44 -8.13
CA VAL A 147 7.53 14.45 -7.78
C VAL A 147 6.88 14.97 -6.51
N GLU A 148 5.73 15.62 -6.61
CA GLU A 148 4.90 15.91 -5.45
C GLU A 148 4.61 14.58 -4.75
N GLU A 149 4.89 14.52 -3.44
CA GLU A 149 4.53 13.37 -2.63
C GLU A 149 3.02 13.15 -2.78
N ASP A 150 2.64 11.94 -3.20
CA ASP A 150 1.25 11.51 -3.14
C ASP A 150 0.79 11.67 -1.68
N SER A 151 0.04 12.73 -1.41
CA SER A 151 -0.78 12.82 -0.21
C SER A 151 -1.76 11.64 -0.32
N GLU A 152 -1.45 10.55 0.39
CA GLU A 152 -2.36 9.43 0.53
C GLU A 152 -3.70 10.03 0.96
N ASP A 153 -4.71 9.84 0.12
CA ASP A 153 -6.11 10.01 0.47
C ASP A 153 -6.37 9.05 1.64
N GLU A 154 -6.06 9.53 2.85
CA GLU A 154 -6.54 8.92 4.08
C GLU A 154 -8.05 9.05 4.01
N GLY A 155 -8.67 7.99 3.45
CA GLY A 155 -10.11 7.85 3.49
C GLY A 155 -10.57 8.17 4.90
N GLN A 156 -11.21 9.32 5.04
CA GLN A 156 -11.83 9.79 6.26
C GLN A 156 -12.69 8.66 6.85
N ASP A 157 -12.10 7.89 7.73
CA ASP A 157 -12.82 7.08 8.68
C ASP A 157 -13.31 8.04 9.78
N SER A 158 -14.46 8.66 9.50
CA SER A 158 -15.15 9.53 10.43
C SER A 158 -15.72 8.70 11.58
N THR A 159 -14.90 8.36 12.56
CA THR A 159 -15.34 8.00 13.90
C THR A 159 -15.25 9.23 14.80
N GLY A 160 -16.11 10.20 14.53
CA GLY A 160 -16.42 11.29 15.46
C GLY A 160 -17.33 10.78 16.60
N GLY A 161 -16.76 10.10 17.56
CA GLY A 161 -17.36 9.82 18.84
C GLY A 161 -16.81 10.77 19.88
N SER A 162 -17.24 12.04 19.87
CA SER A 162 -17.02 12.97 20.98
C SER A 162 -17.91 12.55 22.14
N VAL A 163 -17.35 11.80 23.08
CA VAL A 163 -17.97 11.59 24.39
C VAL A 163 -17.64 12.81 25.24
N ALA A 164 -18.64 13.65 25.46
CA ALA A 164 -18.57 14.72 26.45
C ALA A 164 -18.47 14.11 27.87
N PRO A 165 -17.63 14.66 28.76
CA PRO A 165 -17.56 14.22 30.14
C PRO A 165 -18.84 14.59 30.90
N PRO A 166 -19.31 13.75 31.85
CA PRO A 166 -20.48 14.06 32.65
C PRO A 166 -20.23 15.25 33.57
N PRO A 167 -21.26 16.09 33.89
CA PRO A 167 -21.11 17.23 34.77
C PRO A 167 -20.81 16.78 36.19
N ALA A 168 -19.85 17.43 36.82
CA ALA A 168 -19.55 17.27 38.25
C ALA A 168 -20.77 17.65 39.09
N GLY A 169 -21.32 16.68 39.78
CA GLY A 169 -22.36 16.89 40.79
C GLY A 169 -21.73 17.59 42.01
N GLY A 170 -22.19 18.81 42.31
CA GLY A 170 -21.94 19.44 43.57
C GLY A 170 -22.78 18.74 44.64
N GLY A 171 -22.13 18.39 45.73
CA GLY A 171 -22.80 17.92 46.94
C GLY A 171 -22.72 18.99 47.97
N ASP A 172 -23.85 19.28 48.58
CA ASP A 172 -23.98 19.76 49.94
C ASP A 172 -24.05 18.55 50.88
#